data_8e8dbf43d19c63bc1661c5736baf732b
#
_entry.id   8e8dbf43d19c63bc1661c5736baf732b
#
_cell.length_a   1.000
_cell.length_b   1.000
_cell.length_c   1.000
_cell.angle_alpha   90.00
_cell.angle_beta   90.00
_cell.angle_gamma   90.00
#
_symmetry.space_group_name_H-M   'P 1'
#
loop_
_entity.id
_entity.type
_entity.pdbx_description
1 polymer ?
#
loop_
_entity_poly.entity_id
_entity_poly.type
_entity_poly.pdbx_seq_one_letter_code
_entity_poly.pdbx_strand_id
1 'polypeptide(L)'
;MMLEGVNTIAHRLHTAKKGGRLQLEEEIIARLVEKGRTVAVAESCTGGLVGHRLTQVPGSSAAFLGGVIAYHNSVKERVLGVPADILEHQGAVSEATALAMAEGARRLLGADMAVAVTGIAGPSGGTDDKPVGLTYVALAGPESRACERYLWRGERAANKESSAEAALALLRRYLSDG
;
A
#
# COMPACT_ATOMS: atom_id res chain seq x y z
N MET A 1 -21.61 3.07 -17.41
CA MET A 1 -20.18 3.34 -17.13
C MET A 1 -19.58 2.46 -16.02
N MET A 2 -20.22 2.26 -14.85
CA MET A 2 -19.72 1.30 -13.81
C MET A 2 -19.79 -0.18 -14.24
N LEU A 3 -20.79 -0.60 -14.98
CA LEU A 3 -21.00 -2.01 -15.40
C LEU A 3 -20.00 -2.50 -16.45
N GLU A 4 -19.47 -1.62 -17.29
CA GLU A 4 -18.49 -1.99 -18.32
C GLU A 4 -17.13 -2.32 -17.73
N GLY A 5 -16.68 -1.58 -16.69
CA GLY A 5 -15.42 -1.85 -16.00
C GLY A 5 -15.42 -3.20 -15.28
N VAL A 6 -16.51 -3.55 -14.61
CA VAL A 6 -16.68 -4.84 -13.91
C VAL A 6 -16.68 -6.00 -14.89
N ASN A 7 -17.36 -5.87 -16.05
CA ASN A 7 -17.33 -6.88 -17.11
C ASN A 7 -15.92 -7.08 -17.70
N THR A 8 -15.13 -6.02 -17.83
CA THR A 8 -13.74 -6.11 -18.33
C THR A 8 -12.83 -6.84 -17.36
N ILE A 9 -12.94 -6.59 -16.06
CA ILE A 9 -12.18 -7.29 -15.01
C ILE A 9 -12.59 -8.77 -14.97
N ALA A 10 -13.89 -9.07 -14.95
CA ALA A 10 -14.40 -10.44 -14.95
C ALA A 10 -13.96 -11.22 -16.20
N HIS A 11 -13.94 -10.57 -17.37
CA HIS A 11 -13.46 -11.17 -18.61
C HIS A 11 -11.95 -11.47 -18.57
N ARG A 12 -11.12 -10.57 -18.01
CA ARG A 12 -9.68 -10.79 -17.83
C ARG A 12 -9.37 -11.90 -16.83
N LEU A 13 -10.14 -11.99 -15.73
CA LEU A 13 -10.05 -13.13 -14.80
C LEU A 13 -10.37 -14.46 -15.49
N HIS A 14 -11.37 -14.46 -16.37
CA HIS A 14 -11.77 -15.67 -17.11
C HIS A 14 -10.70 -16.08 -18.14
N THR A 15 -10.05 -15.11 -18.80
CA THR A 15 -8.96 -15.38 -19.75
C THR A 15 -7.66 -15.79 -19.06
N ALA A 16 -7.36 -15.26 -17.86
CA ALA A 16 -6.21 -15.69 -17.08
C ALA A 16 -6.37 -17.13 -16.56
N LYS A 17 -7.59 -17.57 -16.21
CA LYS A 17 -7.88 -18.99 -15.93
C LYS A 17 -7.60 -19.92 -17.13
N LYS A 18 -7.46 -19.36 -18.34
CA LYS A 18 -7.13 -20.12 -19.58
C LYS A 18 -5.65 -20.10 -19.97
N GLY A 19 -4.73 -19.66 -19.09
CA GLY A 19 -3.28 -19.80 -19.28
C GLY A 19 -2.45 -18.52 -19.31
N GLY A 20 -3.03 -17.33 -19.11
CA GLY A 20 -2.31 -16.07 -18.92
C GLY A 20 -2.09 -15.76 -17.44
N ARG A 21 -0.85 -15.40 -17.04
CA ARG A 21 -0.57 -14.91 -15.69
C ARG A 21 -0.98 -13.45 -15.59
N LEU A 22 -1.89 -13.12 -14.66
CA LEU A 22 -2.21 -11.72 -14.33
C LEU A 22 -0.99 -11.02 -13.71
N GLN A 23 -0.86 -9.71 -13.97
CA GLN A 23 0.05 -8.88 -13.19
C GLN A 23 -0.47 -8.75 -11.75
N LEU A 24 0.41 -8.45 -10.82
CA LEU A 24 0.08 -8.39 -9.39
C LEU A 24 -1.09 -7.45 -9.09
N GLU A 25 -1.08 -6.27 -9.72
CA GLU A 25 -2.12 -5.25 -9.57
C GLU A 25 -3.47 -5.71 -10.13
N GLU A 26 -3.46 -6.38 -11.27
CA GLU A 26 -4.67 -6.92 -11.89
C GLU A 26 -5.31 -7.99 -11.00
N GLU A 27 -4.49 -8.87 -10.41
CA GLU A 27 -4.95 -9.89 -9.47
C GLU A 27 -5.58 -9.26 -8.22
N ILE A 28 -4.94 -8.23 -7.65
CA ILE A 28 -5.43 -7.53 -6.47
C ILE A 28 -6.78 -6.87 -6.73
N ILE A 29 -6.88 -6.05 -7.78
CA ILE A 29 -8.13 -5.35 -8.12
C ILE A 29 -9.24 -6.35 -8.40
N ALA A 30 -8.94 -7.41 -9.12
CA ALA A 30 -9.90 -8.44 -9.43
C ALA A 30 -10.47 -9.13 -8.17
N ARG A 31 -9.60 -9.49 -7.21
CA ARG A 31 -10.00 -10.11 -5.94
C ARG A 31 -10.81 -9.14 -5.07
N LEU A 32 -10.41 -7.87 -5.02
CA LEU A 32 -11.15 -6.84 -4.29
C LEU A 32 -12.58 -6.70 -4.83
N VAL A 33 -12.72 -6.60 -6.16
CA VAL A 33 -14.04 -6.50 -6.81
C VAL A 33 -14.87 -7.76 -6.58
N GLU A 34 -14.27 -8.95 -6.69
CA GLU A 34 -14.96 -10.24 -6.45
C GLU A 34 -15.49 -10.33 -5.00
N LYS A 35 -14.70 -9.85 -4.03
CA LYS A 35 -15.08 -9.85 -2.61
C LYS A 35 -15.95 -8.65 -2.20
N GLY A 36 -16.24 -7.70 -3.09
CA GLY A 36 -16.95 -6.46 -2.79
C GLY A 36 -16.21 -5.60 -1.75
N ARG A 37 -14.87 -5.62 -1.76
CA ARG A 37 -14.01 -4.92 -0.81
C ARG A 37 -13.29 -3.75 -1.46
N THR A 38 -13.00 -2.75 -0.65
CA THR A 38 -12.31 -1.52 -1.06
C THR A 38 -10.95 -1.38 -0.37
N VAL A 39 -10.02 -0.71 -1.03
CA VAL A 39 -8.67 -0.45 -0.53
C VAL A 39 -8.28 1.00 -0.64
N ALA A 40 -7.50 1.48 0.34
CA ALA A 40 -6.82 2.77 0.34
C ALA A 40 -5.30 2.58 0.50
N VAL A 41 -4.51 3.62 0.19
CA VAL A 41 -3.06 3.62 0.40
C VAL A 41 -2.59 4.83 1.21
N ALA A 42 -1.53 4.64 2.01
CA ALA A 42 -0.79 5.72 2.65
C ALA A 42 0.69 5.59 2.29
N GLU A 43 1.22 6.55 1.57
CA GLU A 43 2.56 6.46 1.02
C GLU A 43 3.48 7.56 1.55
N SER A 44 4.69 7.17 1.95
CA SER A 44 5.77 8.10 2.28
C SER A 44 6.89 7.98 1.24
N CYS A 45 7.86 7.09 1.42
CA CYS A 45 9.02 6.99 0.53
C CYS A 45 8.68 6.58 -0.91
N THR A 46 7.58 5.88 -1.15
CA THR A 46 7.13 5.49 -2.49
C THR A 46 6.54 6.66 -3.29
N GLY A 47 5.94 7.65 -2.59
CA GLY A 47 5.53 8.92 -3.20
C GLY A 47 4.43 8.81 -4.24
N GLY A 48 3.47 7.90 -4.05
CA GLY A 48 2.33 7.69 -4.94
C GLY A 48 2.48 6.48 -5.87
N LEU A 49 3.59 5.75 -5.80
CA LEU A 49 3.88 4.65 -6.71
C LEU A 49 2.93 3.46 -6.53
N VAL A 50 2.50 3.14 -5.29
CA VAL A 50 1.54 2.07 -5.02
C VAL A 50 0.18 2.44 -5.63
N GLY A 51 -0.31 3.65 -5.39
CA GLY A 51 -1.54 4.15 -5.98
C GLY A 51 -1.47 4.23 -7.50
N HIS A 52 -0.34 4.71 -8.04
CA HIS A 52 -0.09 4.73 -9.48
C HIS A 52 -0.25 3.34 -10.09
N ARG A 53 0.39 2.32 -9.53
CA ARG A 53 0.33 0.95 -10.02
C ARG A 53 -1.10 0.40 -9.99
N LEU A 54 -1.85 0.59 -8.91
CA LEU A 54 -3.25 0.17 -8.81
C LEU A 54 -4.14 0.85 -9.88
N THR A 55 -3.90 2.13 -10.15
CA THR A 55 -4.68 2.89 -11.15
C THR A 55 -4.35 2.56 -12.60
N GLN A 56 -3.24 1.84 -12.89
CA GLN A 56 -2.98 1.31 -14.22
C GLN A 56 -3.99 0.22 -14.63
N VAL A 57 -4.68 -0.39 -13.66
CA VAL A 57 -5.68 -1.43 -13.94
C VAL A 57 -7.00 -0.77 -14.36
N PRO A 58 -7.48 -1.00 -15.59
CA PRO A 58 -8.79 -0.49 -16.00
C PRO A 58 -9.90 -1.02 -15.08
N GLY A 59 -10.76 -0.12 -14.60
CA GLY A 59 -11.84 -0.46 -13.67
C GLY A 59 -11.41 -0.51 -12.21
N SER A 60 -10.19 -0.14 -11.86
CA SER A 60 -9.69 -0.10 -10.48
C SER A 60 -10.53 0.79 -9.54
N SER A 61 -11.24 1.80 -10.09
CA SER A 61 -12.14 2.67 -9.33
C SER A 61 -13.31 1.95 -8.65
N ALA A 62 -13.59 0.71 -9.03
CA ALA A 62 -14.59 -0.13 -8.35
C ALA A 62 -14.11 -0.61 -6.96
N ALA A 63 -12.80 -0.60 -6.70
CA ALA A 63 -12.20 -1.12 -5.47
C ALA A 63 -11.16 -0.19 -4.83
N PHE A 64 -10.41 0.58 -5.62
CA PHE A 64 -9.42 1.52 -5.10
C PHE A 64 -10.04 2.89 -4.87
N LEU A 65 -10.16 3.32 -3.60
CA LEU A 65 -10.77 4.59 -3.22
C LEU A 65 -9.84 5.79 -3.35
N GLY A 66 -8.52 5.56 -3.29
CA GLY A 66 -7.53 6.61 -3.34
C GLY A 66 -6.42 6.44 -2.29
N GLY A 67 -5.65 7.51 -2.05
CA GLY A 67 -4.56 7.44 -1.10
C GLY A 67 -4.04 8.80 -0.64
N VAL A 68 -3.21 8.76 0.39
CA VAL A 68 -2.53 9.92 0.96
C VAL A 68 -1.02 9.78 0.77
N ILE A 69 -0.40 10.74 0.10
CA ILE A 69 1.05 10.87 0.06
C ILE A 69 1.49 11.67 1.30
N ALA A 70 1.80 10.94 2.38
CA ALA A 70 2.19 11.49 3.67
C ALA A 70 3.73 11.60 3.78
N TYR A 71 4.34 12.41 2.91
CA TYR A 71 5.79 12.51 2.82
C TYR A 71 6.42 13.20 4.04
N HIS A 72 5.83 14.30 4.48
CA HIS A 72 6.26 15.03 5.68
C HIS A 72 5.54 14.53 6.93
N ASN A 73 6.19 14.61 8.12
CA ASN A 73 5.60 14.15 9.38
C ASN A 73 4.30 14.87 9.74
N SER A 74 4.21 16.16 9.44
CA SER A 74 2.97 16.92 9.68
C SER A 74 1.76 16.39 8.90
N VAL A 75 1.98 15.76 7.73
CA VAL A 75 0.91 15.13 6.96
C VAL A 75 0.54 13.79 7.59
N LYS A 76 1.52 13.01 8.08
CA LYS A 76 1.26 11.79 8.84
C LYS A 76 0.38 12.08 10.06
N GLU A 77 0.73 13.11 10.81
CA GLU A 77 0.01 13.52 12.01
C GLU A 77 -1.38 14.09 11.67
N ARG A 78 -1.44 15.17 10.88
CA ARG A 78 -2.67 15.96 10.69
C ARG A 78 -3.69 15.29 9.78
N VAL A 79 -3.24 14.55 8.77
CA VAL A 79 -4.13 13.93 7.78
C VAL A 79 -4.45 12.47 8.14
N LEU A 80 -3.43 11.69 8.49
CA LEU A 80 -3.59 10.27 8.82
C LEU A 80 -3.85 10.03 10.30
N GLY A 81 -3.65 11.04 11.15
CA GLY A 81 -3.83 10.92 12.60
C GLY A 81 -2.79 10.01 13.27
N VAL A 82 -1.58 9.94 12.70
CA VAL A 82 -0.46 9.25 13.37
C VAL A 82 -0.17 10.00 14.68
N PRO A 83 -0.17 9.33 15.84
CA PRO A 83 0.10 9.97 17.11
C PRO A 83 1.48 10.66 17.14
N ALA A 84 1.53 11.88 17.66
CA ALA A 84 2.75 12.68 17.70
C ALA A 84 3.85 12.00 18.54
N ASP A 85 3.48 11.32 19.61
CA ASP A 85 4.39 10.54 20.47
C ASP A 85 5.07 9.38 19.73
N ILE A 86 4.36 8.72 18.80
CA ILE A 86 4.95 7.69 17.93
C ILE A 86 6.01 8.31 17.02
N LEU A 87 5.70 9.46 16.41
CA LEU A 87 6.65 10.15 15.54
C LEU A 87 7.88 10.67 16.31
N GLU A 88 7.69 11.13 17.53
CA GLU A 88 8.76 11.64 18.38
C GLU A 88 9.67 10.53 18.90
N HIS A 89 9.11 9.44 19.45
CA HIS A 89 9.90 8.40 20.13
C HIS A 89 10.36 7.28 19.20
N GLN A 90 9.55 6.93 18.19
CA GLN A 90 9.87 5.84 17.27
C GLN A 90 10.26 6.33 15.87
N GLY A 91 9.97 7.60 15.57
CA GLY A 91 10.29 8.24 14.30
C GLY A 91 9.38 7.85 13.13
N ALA A 92 9.54 8.56 12.03
CA ALA A 92 8.73 8.39 10.82
C ALA A 92 8.86 7.01 10.17
N VAL A 93 10.00 6.35 10.36
CA VAL A 93 10.31 5.02 9.80
C VAL A 93 10.35 4.02 10.95
N SER A 94 9.20 3.45 11.25
CA SER A 94 9.01 2.44 12.29
C SER A 94 7.76 1.63 12.02
N GLU A 95 7.64 0.48 12.65
CA GLU A 95 6.46 -0.39 12.58
C GLU A 95 5.21 0.35 13.08
N ALA A 96 5.30 1.01 14.23
CA ALA A 96 4.18 1.75 14.80
C ALA A 96 3.69 2.87 13.88
N THR A 97 4.61 3.62 13.24
CA THR A 97 4.24 4.64 12.26
C THR A 97 3.56 4.04 11.04
N ALA A 98 4.08 2.92 10.50
CA ALA A 98 3.48 2.26 9.34
C ALA A 98 2.06 1.76 9.64
N LEU A 99 1.85 1.11 10.79
CA LEU A 99 0.53 0.65 11.24
C LEU A 99 -0.44 1.81 11.46
N ALA A 100 0.00 2.88 12.11
CA ALA A 100 -0.82 4.06 12.33
C ALA A 100 -1.19 4.76 11.01
N MET A 101 -0.29 4.80 10.03
CA MET A 101 -0.56 5.31 8.68
C MET A 101 -1.62 4.48 7.96
N ALA A 102 -1.53 3.15 8.02
CA ALA A 102 -2.50 2.25 7.39
C ALA A 102 -3.90 2.42 8.01
N GLU A 103 -4.00 2.39 9.34
CA GLU A 103 -5.25 2.63 10.07
C GLU A 103 -5.83 4.02 9.76
N GLY A 104 -4.97 5.04 9.70
CA GLY A 104 -5.37 6.41 9.38
C GLY A 104 -5.97 6.52 7.98
N ALA A 105 -5.33 5.94 6.98
CA ALA A 105 -5.84 5.95 5.60
C ALA A 105 -7.15 5.16 5.47
N ARG A 106 -7.22 3.98 6.11
CA ARG A 106 -8.44 3.16 6.14
C ARG A 106 -9.63 3.94 6.69
N ARG A 107 -9.44 4.58 7.83
CA ARG A 107 -10.49 5.38 8.50
C ARG A 107 -10.86 6.64 7.70
N LEU A 108 -9.85 7.37 7.21
CA LEU A 108 -10.05 8.64 6.49
C LEU A 108 -10.85 8.46 5.21
N LEU A 109 -10.55 7.39 4.46
CA LEU A 109 -11.16 7.13 3.16
C LEU A 109 -12.36 6.18 3.25
N GLY A 110 -12.69 5.65 4.45
CA GLY A 110 -13.79 4.71 4.63
C GLY A 110 -13.58 3.39 3.87
N ALA A 111 -12.33 3.00 3.67
CA ALA A 111 -11.99 1.75 2.97
C ALA A 111 -12.11 0.54 3.90
N ASP A 112 -12.39 -0.65 3.33
CA ASP A 112 -12.39 -1.89 4.09
C ASP A 112 -10.97 -2.22 4.59
N MET A 113 -9.95 -1.90 3.78
CA MET A 113 -8.55 -2.10 4.13
C MET A 113 -7.67 -0.99 3.60
N ALA A 114 -6.48 -0.86 4.18
CA ALA A 114 -5.47 0.04 3.66
C ALA A 114 -4.07 -0.56 3.78
N VAL A 115 -3.19 -0.23 2.84
CA VAL A 115 -1.77 -0.55 2.90
C VAL A 115 -0.97 0.74 3.04
N ALA A 116 0.06 0.72 3.88
CA ALA A 116 0.94 1.86 4.12
C ALA A 116 2.40 1.51 3.90
N VAL A 117 3.16 2.50 3.43
CA VAL A 117 4.62 2.37 3.23
C VAL A 117 5.33 3.57 3.83
N THR A 118 6.28 3.31 4.73
CA THR A 118 7.23 4.30 5.22
C THR A 118 8.64 3.74 5.21
N GLY A 119 9.64 4.55 4.82
CA GLY A 119 11.01 4.05 4.67
C GLY A 119 12.00 5.13 4.27
N ILE A 120 13.27 4.73 4.18
CA ILE A 120 14.40 5.56 3.78
C ILE A 120 14.88 5.08 2.41
N ALA A 121 14.40 5.72 1.36
CA ALA A 121 14.74 5.30 -0.02
C ALA A 121 16.20 5.57 -0.40
N GLY A 122 16.86 6.52 0.28
CA GLY A 122 18.23 6.92 0.00
C GLY A 122 18.35 8.03 -1.08
N PRO A 123 19.56 8.44 -1.48
CA PRO A 123 20.88 7.94 -1.00
C PRO A 123 21.25 8.43 0.42
N SER A 124 20.57 9.49 0.93
CA SER A 124 20.79 10.07 2.27
C SER A 124 19.63 9.76 3.22
N GLY A 125 19.73 10.20 4.48
CA GLY A 125 18.68 10.09 5.48
C GLY A 125 18.75 8.82 6.34
N GLY A 126 19.73 7.94 6.10
CA GLY A 126 19.98 6.79 6.98
C GLY A 126 20.81 7.16 8.20
N THR A 127 20.66 6.37 9.25
CA THR A 127 21.50 6.32 10.46
C THR A 127 21.94 4.88 10.70
N ASP A 128 22.84 4.65 11.68
CA ASP A 128 23.28 3.30 12.03
C ASP A 128 22.10 2.40 12.43
N ASP A 129 21.16 2.93 13.19
CA ASP A 129 19.96 2.21 13.62
C ASP A 129 18.89 2.09 12.52
N LYS A 130 18.83 3.05 11.61
CA LYS A 130 17.86 3.11 10.50
C LYS A 130 18.58 3.37 9.19
N PRO A 131 19.20 2.36 8.61
CA PRO A 131 20.01 2.52 7.41
C PRO A 131 19.15 2.84 6.17
N VAL A 132 19.81 3.37 5.14
CA VAL A 132 19.19 3.53 3.81
C VAL A 132 18.67 2.17 3.33
N GLY A 133 17.47 2.17 2.75
CA GLY A 133 16.77 0.98 2.30
C GLY A 133 15.82 0.40 3.36
N LEU A 134 15.90 0.82 4.62
CA LEU A 134 14.93 0.38 5.63
C LEU A 134 13.53 0.84 5.25
N THR A 135 12.62 -0.11 5.21
CA THR A 135 11.20 0.14 4.85
C THR A 135 10.31 -0.72 5.72
N TYR A 136 9.21 -0.12 6.18
CA TYR A 136 8.09 -0.82 6.80
C TYR A 136 6.88 -0.73 5.88
N VAL A 137 6.26 -1.87 5.66
CA VAL A 137 5.02 -2.02 4.91
C VAL A 137 3.97 -2.56 5.85
N ALA A 138 2.88 -1.85 6.04
CA ALA A 138 1.81 -2.25 6.93
C ALA A 138 0.48 -2.38 6.20
N LEU A 139 -0.37 -3.25 6.70
CA LEU A 139 -1.75 -3.43 6.26
C LEU A 139 -2.67 -3.33 7.47
N ALA A 140 -3.76 -2.62 7.31
CA ALA A 140 -4.89 -2.58 8.23
C ALA A 140 -6.14 -3.08 7.51
N GLY A 141 -6.74 -4.14 8.02
CA GLY A 141 -8.02 -4.71 7.57
C GLY A 141 -9.07 -4.65 8.66
N PRO A 142 -10.28 -5.16 8.40
CA PRO A 142 -11.37 -5.14 9.37
C PRO A 142 -11.09 -5.98 10.63
N GLU A 143 -10.38 -7.09 10.49
CA GLU A 143 -10.16 -8.05 11.59
C GLU A 143 -8.69 -8.24 11.96
N SER A 144 -7.77 -7.76 11.13
CA SER A 144 -6.34 -7.98 11.36
C SER A 144 -5.46 -6.85 10.85
N ARG A 145 -4.26 -6.81 11.41
CA ARG A 145 -3.18 -5.90 11.01
C ARG A 145 -1.92 -6.71 10.80
N ALA A 146 -1.12 -6.29 9.83
CA ALA A 146 0.20 -6.87 9.58
C ALA A 146 1.20 -5.76 9.31
N CYS A 147 2.45 -6.00 9.68
CA CYS A 147 3.57 -5.14 9.32
C CYS A 147 4.79 -5.99 8.98
N GLU A 148 5.45 -5.65 7.90
CA GLU A 148 6.66 -6.32 7.45
C GLU A 148 7.80 -5.30 7.36
N ARG A 149 8.98 -5.71 7.79
CA ARG A 149 10.21 -4.91 7.75
C ARG A 149 11.11 -5.42 6.65
N TYR A 150 11.58 -4.50 5.82
CA TYR A 150 12.52 -4.77 4.72
C TYR A 150 13.79 -3.92 4.83
N LEU A 151 14.87 -4.42 4.27
CA LEU A 151 16.11 -3.68 4.09
C LEU A 151 16.63 -3.87 2.66
N TRP A 152 16.27 -2.91 1.81
CA TRP A 152 16.68 -2.91 0.40
C TRP A 152 18.13 -2.47 0.25
N ARG A 153 18.79 -2.97 -0.79
CA ARG A 153 20.21 -2.64 -1.08
C ARG A 153 20.40 -1.98 -2.43
N GLY A 154 19.32 -1.45 -3.01
CA GLY A 154 19.35 -0.76 -4.29
C GLY A 154 19.54 0.74 -4.15
N GLU A 155 19.59 1.39 -5.29
CA GLU A 155 19.50 2.85 -5.37
C GLU A 155 18.06 3.31 -5.06
N ARG A 156 17.88 4.62 -4.87
CA ARG A 156 16.60 5.24 -4.51
C ARG A 156 15.42 4.75 -5.36
N ALA A 157 15.56 4.72 -6.68
CA ALA A 157 14.47 4.29 -7.56
C ALA A 157 14.13 2.82 -7.33
N ALA A 158 15.13 1.94 -7.29
CA ALA A 158 14.96 0.51 -7.05
C ALA A 158 14.37 0.24 -5.65
N ASN A 159 14.80 0.97 -4.61
CA ASN A 159 14.24 0.83 -3.26
C ASN A 159 12.76 1.23 -3.21
N LYS A 160 12.35 2.26 -3.95
CA LYS A 160 10.94 2.66 -4.08
C LYS A 160 10.10 1.60 -4.79
N GLU A 161 10.61 1.06 -5.90
CA GLU A 161 9.94 -0.02 -6.64
C GLU A 161 9.77 -1.28 -5.77
N SER A 162 10.84 -1.71 -5.09
CA SER A 162 10.81 -2.86 -4.19
C SER A 162 9.82 -2.65 -3.04
N SER A 163 9.75 -1.43 -2.51
CA SER A 163 8.80 -1.08 -1.45
C SER A 163 7.34 -1.10 -1.93
N ALA A 164 7.08 -0.63 -3.13
CA ALA A 164 5.76 -0.67 -3.74
C ALA A 164 5.33 -2.12 -4.06
N GLU A 165 6.25 -2.92 -4.61
CA GLU A 165 6.03 -4.36 -4.86
C GLU A 165 5.70 -5.11 -3.56
N ALA A 166 6.44 -4.86 -2.48
CA ALA A 166 6.19 -5.46 -1.18
C ALA A 166 4.80 -5.09 -0.63
N ALA A 167 4.37 -3.84 -0.81
CA ALA A 167 3.05 -3.38 -0.39
C ALA A 167 1.92 -4.11 -1.13
N LEU A 168 2.05 -4.23 -2.43
CA LEU A 168 1.08 -4.98 -3.26
C LEU A 168 1.12 -6.48 -2.93
N ALA A 169 2.29 -7.06 -2.71
CA ALA A 169 2.41 -8.46 -2.33
C ALA A 169 1.77 -8.76 -0.97
N LEU A 170 1.92 -7.87 0.02
CA LEU A 170 1.26 -7.99 1.32
C LEU A 170 -0.26 -7.93 1.16
N LEU A 171 -0.77 -6.98 0.39
CA LEU A 171 -2.21 -6.86 0.10
C LEU A 171 -2.76 -8.11 -0.59
N ARG A 172 -2.05 -8.66 -1.59
CA ARG A 172 -2.44 -9.91 -2.26
C ARG A 172 -2.54 -11.09 -1.29
N ARG A 173 -1.54 -11.28 -0.42
CA ARG A 173 -1.55 -12.37 0.58
C ARG A 173 -2.77 -12.25 1.49
N TYR A 174 -3.01 -11.06 2.02
CA TYR A 174 -4.17 -10.81 2.87
C TYR A 174 -5.50 -11.18 2.19
N LEU A 175 -5.63 -10.85 0.90
CA LEU A 175 -6.82 -11.18 0.12
C LEU A 175 -6.93 -12.69 -0.22
N SER A 176 -5.85 -13.45 -0.07
CA SER A 176 -5.84 -14.89 -0.35
C SER A 176 -6.22 -15.71 0.88
N ASP A 177 -5.91 -15.22 2.08
CA ASP A 177 -6.04 -15.93 3.35
C ASP A 177 -7.44 -15.73 4.01
N GLY A 178 -8.24 -14.82 3.51
CA GLY A 178 -9.62 -14.52 3.93
C GLY A 178 -10.62 -14.68 2.77
#